data_355ac287f99d3907aca0851c2041e696
#
_entry.id   355ac287f99d3907aca0851c2041e696
#
_cell.length_a   1.000
_cell.length_b   1.000
_cell.length_c   1.000
_cell.angle_alpha   90.00
_cell.angle_beta   90.00
_cell.angle_gamma   90.00
#
_symmetry.space_group_name_H-M   'P 1'
#
loop_
_entity.id
_entity.type
_entity.pdbx_description
1 polymer ?
#
loop_
_entity_poly.entity_id
_entity_poly.type
_entity_poly.pdbx_seq_one_letter_code
_entity_poly.pdbx_strand_id
1 'polypeptide(L)'
;LSSAASYVYKRQGYSPCTESAVLAATTYGVGELMLRAVRMGAKTLYIGLGGSATNDGGAGMLQALGARVVDDQDCDVAPGLAGLEQVASVDLAPALQALDDARIVVLSDVENPLVGRRGALAVFGGQKGLPADDVEVLRRYDGWMVGYGRLLDAAIARARAQGLLRTPEGARTFGSVLGVPGAGAAGGLGAALLALGAELRSGVETVLDLVGFDERVRDVDLVITGEGNMDEQSAAGKAPVGVARRAKRYGKPVVA
;
A
#
# COMPACT_ATOMS: atom_id res chain seq x y z
N LEU A 1 -3.98 16.00 5.77
CA LEU A 1 -4.42 15.00 6.74
C LEU A 1 -3.25 14.05 7.00
N SER A 2 -2.56 14.26 8.13
CA SER A 2 -1.62 13.30 8.68
C SER A 2 -2.39 12.01 8.88
N SER A 3 -2.05 10.96 8.16
CA SER A 3 -2.74 9.69 8.25
C SER A 3 -2.57 9.14 9.67
N ALA A 4 -3.65 8.85 10.38
CA ALA A 4 -3.58 8.10 11.62
C ALA A 4 -3.03 6.66 11.40
N ALA A 5 -2.86 6.23 10.15
CA ALA A 5 -2.07 5.06 9.75
C ALA A 5 -0.56 5.23 10.01
N SER A 6 -0.04 6.45 10.26
CA SER A 6 1.34 6.65 10.68
C SER A 6 1.60 6.26 12.14
N TYR A 7 0.60 5.84 12.89
CA TYR A 7 0.77 5.24 14.22
C TYR A 7 1.17 3.77 14.23
N VAL A 8 1.46 3.21 13.08
CA VAL A 8 2.25 1.99 13.08
C VAL A 8 3.71 2.39 13.28
N TYR A 9 4.06 2.61 14.52
CA TYR A 9 5.43 2.85 14.96
C TYR A 9 6.36 1.82 14.31
N LYS A 10 7.41 2.29 13.63
CA LYS A 10 8.67 1.55 13.60
C LYS A 10 9.04 1.36 15.07
N ARG A 11 8.75 0.21 15.62
CA ARG A 11 9.11 -0.17 16.99
C ARG A 11 10.61 -0.43 17.07
N GLN A 12 11.42 0.61 16.94
CA GLN A 12 12.79 0.57 17.42
C GLN A 12 12.71 0.64 18.94
N GLY A 13 12.88 -0.49 19.60
CA GLY A 13 13.04 -0.57 21.05
C GLY A 13 11.87 -1.13 21.87
N TYR A 14 10.82 -1.71 21.27
CA TYR A 14 9.79 -2.45 22.02
C TYR A 14 9.96 -3.95 21.88
N SER A 15 9.51 -4.70 22.92
CA SER A 15 9.50 -6.16 22.99
C SER A 15 9.11 -6.81 21.66
N PRO A 16 9.72 -7.95 21.31
CA PRO A 16 9.39 -8.64 20.07
C PRO A 16 7.89 -8.87 20.01
N CYS A 17 7.24 -8.45 18.91
CA CYS A 17 5.87 -8.83 18.64
C CYS A 17 5.81 -10.35 18.61
N THR A 18 4.90 -10.95 19.34
CA THR A 18 4.65 -12.38 19.21
C THR A 18 4.18 -12.66 17.78
N GLU A 19 4.50 -13.83 17.25
CA GLU A 19 4.04 -14.22 15.91
C GLU A 19 2.52 -14.07 15.78
N SER A 20 1.76 -14.42 16.82
CA SER A 20 0.29 -14.25 16.84
C SER A 20 -0.13 -12.79 16.67
N ALA A 21 0.57 -11.84 17.28
CA ALA A 21 0.27 -10.42 17.11
C ALA A 21 0.59 -9.91 15.69
N VAL A 22 1.65 -10.42 15.08
CA VAL A 22 2.01 -10.09 13.68
C VAL A 22 1.00 -10.67 12.70
N LEU A 23 0.53 -11.89 12.96
CA LEU A 23 -0.48 -12.57 12.13
C LEU A 23 -1.86 -11.92 12.24
N ALA A 24 -2.18 -11.28 13.38
CA ALA A 24 -3.46 -10.60 13.62
C ALA A 24 -3.43 -9.10 13.24
N ALA A 25 -2.25 -8.55 12.92
CA ALA A 25 -2.13 -7.12 12.57
C ALA A 25 -2.90 -6.81 11.28
N THR A 26 -3.80 -5.82 11.35
CA THR A 26 -4.78 -5.54 10.30
C THR A 26 -4.71 -4.10 9.79
N THR A 27 -5.07 -3.90 8.54
CA THR A 27 -5.25 -2.60 7.89
C THR A 27 -6.64 -2.01 8.10
N TYR A 28 -7.48 -2.58 8.96
CA TYR A 28 -8.88 -2.16 9.15
C TYR A 28 -9.01 -0.65 9.41
N GLY A 29 -8.18 -0.09 10.29
CA GLY A 29 -8.17 1.35 10.59
C GLY A 29 -7.87 2.25 9.39
N VAL A 30 -7.16 1.75 8.37
CA VAL A 30 -6.94 2.50 7.12
C VAL A 30 -8.27 2.68 6.39
N GLY A 31 -9.07 1.63 6.29
CA GLY A 31 -10.40 1.68 5.67
C GLY A 31 -11.36 2.62 6.40
N GLU A 32 -11.36 2.58 7.75
CA GLU A 32 -12.16 3.52 8.56
C GLU A 32 -11.80 4.99 8.28
N LEU A 33 -10.48 5.29 8.18
CA LEU A 33 -10.02 6.63 7.86
C LEU A 33 -10.42 7.07 6.46
N MET A 34 -10.29 6.18 5.46
CA MET A 34 -10.72 6.45 4.09
C MET A 34 -12.21 6.75 4.04
N LEU A 35 -13.04 5.90 4.67
CA LEU A 35 -14.47 6.07 4.74
C LEU A 35 -14.86 7.39 5.43
N ARG A 36 -14.18 7.71 6.53
CA ARG A 36 -14.39 8.98 7.24
C ARG A 36 -14.06 10.18 6.36
N ALA A 37 -12.95 10.15 5.64
CA ALA A 37 -12.55 11.23 4.73
C ALA A 37 -13.58 11.45 3.61
N VAL A 38 -14.05 10.37 2.99
CA VAL A 38 -15.09 10.44 1.94
C VAL A 38 -16.39 11.03 2.50
N ARG A 39 -16.84 10.56 3.67
CA ARG A 39 -18.03 11.11 4.35
C ARG A 39 -17.89 12.60 4.71
N MET A 40 -16.66 13.09 4.89
CA MET A 40 -16.37 14.52 5.07
C MET A 40 -16.26 15.30 3.75
N GLY A 41 -16.53 14.66 2.61
CA GLY A 41 -16.53 15.28 1.29
C GLY A 41 -15.22 15.23 0.53
N ALA A 42 -14.22 14.42 0.97
CA ALA A 42 -12.98 14.26 0.23
C ALA A 42 -13.25 13.58 -1.13
N LYS A 43 -12.81 14.20 -2.21
CA LYS A 43 -12.92 13.66 -3.58
C LYS A 43 -11.60 13.06 -4.08
N THR A 44 -10.50 13.28 -3.37
CA THR A 44 -9.21 12.65 -3.65
C THR A 44 -8.54 12.24 -2.35
N LEU A 45 -8.11 10.99 -2.29
CA LEU A 45 -7.38 10.42 -1.15
C LEU A 45 -5.94 10.17 -1.57
N TYR A 46 -4.98 10.81 -0.90
CA TYR A 46 -3.56 10.51 -1.04
C TYR A 46 -3.14 9.58 0.09
N ILE A 47 -2.67 8.37 -0.25
CA ILE A 47 -2.35 7.33 0.72
C ILE A 47 -0.88 6.97 0.63
N GLY A 48 -0.11 7.30 1.68
CA GLY A 48 1.29 6.89 1.82
C GLY A 48 1.40 5.49 2.43
N LEU A 49 2.25 4.64 1.86
CA LEU A 49 2.41 3.24 2.29
C LEU A 49 3.66 2.97 3.13
N GLY A 50 4.32 4.01 3.64
CA GLY A 50 5.52 3.87 4.47
C GLY A 50 5.23 3.43 5.91
N GLY A 51 6.16 2.72 6.54
CA GLY A 51 6.14 2.42 7.98
C GLY A 51 5.08 1.41 8.43
N SER A 52 4.60 0.52 7.56
CA SER A 52 3.56 -0.47 7.90
C SER A 52 4.07 -1.62 8.77
N ALA A 53 3.22 -2.15 9.67
CA ALA A 53 3.47 -3.37 10.44
C ALA A 53 2.50 -4.52 10.08
N THR A 54 1.61 -4.31 9.14
CA THR A 54 0.58 -5.25 8.70
C THR A 54 1.06 -6.11 7.54
N ASN A 55 0.49 -7.31 7.39
CA ASN A 55 0.75 -8.24 6.30
C ASN A 55 -0.56 -8.88 5.78
N ASP A 56 -1.69 -8.23 5.97
CA ASP A 56 -3.03 -8.75 5.68
C ASP A 56 -3.50 -8.54 4.23
N GLY A 57 -2.59 -8.19 3.31
CA GLY A 57 -2.97 -7.95 1.91
C GLY A 57 -3.95 -6.79 1.71
N GLY A 58 -4.21 -5.99 2.75
CA GLY A 58 -5.23 -4.96 2.73
C GLY A 58 -6.66 -5.48 2.95
N ALA A 59 -6.82 -6.74 3.35
CA ALA A 59 -8.15 -7.34 3.59
C ALA A 59 -8.94 -6.58 4.64
N GLY A 60 -8.31 -6.20 5.76
CA GLY A 60 -8.97 -5.41 6.80
C GLY A 60 -9.45 -4.05 6.30
N MET A 61 -8.65 -3.36 5.47
CA MET A 61 -9.08 -2.10 4.84
C MET A 61 -10.33 -2.32 3.98
N LEU A 62 -10.35 -3.38 3.17
CA LEU A 62 -11.50 -3.71 2.33
C LEU A 62 -12.75 -3.99 3.17
N GLN A 63 -12.63 -4.78 4.25
CA GLN A 63 -13.73 -5.06 5.19
C GLN A 63 -14.26 -3.78 5.83
N ALA A 64 -13.38 -2.87 6.28
CA ALA A 64 -13.79 -1.60 6.87
C ALA A 64 -14.52 -0.68 5.88
N LEU A 65 -14.19 -0.76 4.58
CA LEU A 65 -14.91 -0.07 3.51
C LEU A 65 -16.23 -0.75 3.14
N GLY A 66 -16.53 -1.91 3.72
CA GLY A 66 -17.74 -2.67 3.48
C GLY A 66 -17.63 -3.76 2.42
N ALA A 67 -16.42 -4.01 1.85
CA ALA A 67 -16.22 -5.17 1.00
C ALA A 67 -16.42 -6.47 1.80
N ARG A 68 -16.93 -7.49 1.14
CA ARG A 68 -17.06 -8.80 1.74
C ARG A 68 -15.79 -9.60 1.44
N VAL A 69 -15.07 -9.96 2.50
CA VAL A 69 -13.91 -10.86 2.46
C VAL A 69 -14.25 -12.01 3.39
N VAL A 70 -14.77 -13.10 2.81
CA VAL A 70 -15.46 -14.15 3.55
C VAL A 70 -14.85 -15.53 3.29
N ASP A 71 -15.09 -16.43 4.24
CA ASP A 71 -14.76 -17.83 4.17
C ASP A 71 -15.81 -18.64 3.35
N ASP A 72 -15.69 -19.96 3.32
CA ASP A 72 -16.59 -20.88 2.61
C ASP A 72 -17.98 -21.00 3.27
N GLN A 73 -18.15 -20.50 4.49
CA GLN A 73 -19.42 -20.44 5.22
C GLN A 73 -20.09 -19.06 5.09
N ASP A 74 -19.55 -18.17 4.25
CA ASP A 74 -20.03 -16.80 4.06
C ASP A 74 -19.87 -15.89 5.30
N CYS A 75 -18.95 -16.25 6.21
CA CYS A 75 -18.58 -15.47 7.39
C CYS A 75 -17.35 -14.61 7.10
N ASP A 76 -17.30 -13.39 7.67
CA ASP A 76 -16.12 -12.53 7.59
C ASP A 76 -14.89 -13.25 8.15
N VAL A 77 -13.78 -13.23 7.40
CA VAL A 77 -12.53 -13.83 7.87
C VAL A 77 -11.92 -13.03 9.01
N ALA A 78 -11.14 -13.72 9.84
CA ALA A 78 -10.41 -13.11 10.94
C ALA A 78 -9.46 -11.99 10.45
N PRO A 79 -9.16 -10.99 11.29
CA PRO A 79 -8.23 -9.92 10.91
C PRO A 79 -6.80 -10.45 10.76
N GLY A 80 -6.02 -9.75 9.92
CA GLY A 80 -4.60 -9.98 9.74
C GLY A 80 -4.27 -11.03 8.69
N LEU A 81 -2.97 -11.36 8.61
CA LEU A 81 -2.45 -12.36 7.67
C LEU A 81 -3.08 -13.74 7.87
N ALA A 82 -3.36 -14.11 9.13
CA ALA A 82 -3.97 -15.41 9.45
C ALA A 82 -5.36 -15.58 8.81
N GLY A 83 -6.13 -14.53 8.70
CA GLY A 83 -7.44 -14.57 8.05
C GLY A 83 -7.38 -14.92 6.56
N LEU A 84 -6.26 -14.63 5.89
CA LEU A 84 -6.10 -14.91 4.46
C LEU A 84 -6.08 -16.41 4.14
N GLU A 85 -5.76 -17.27 5.11
CA GLU A 85 -5.82 -18.73 4.95
C GLU A 85 -7.22 -19.23 4.60
N GLN A 86 -8.24 -18.56 5.14
CA GLN A 86 -9.63 -19.01 5.06
C GLN A 86 -10.44 -18.27 3.99
N VAL A 87 -9.88 -17.26 3.32
CA VAL A 87 -10.62 -16.49 2.32
C VAL A 87 -11.07 -17.38 1.17
N ALA A 88 -12.37 -17.47 0.98
CA ALA A 88 -13.00 -18.21 -0.12
C ALA A 88 -13.60 -17.25 -1.19
N SER A 89 -14.01 -16.05 -0.79
CA SER A 89 -14.59 -15.05 -1.71
C SER A 89 -14.26 -13.63 -1.30
N VAL A 90 -14.15 -12.76 -2.32
CA VAL A 90 -14.02 -11.30 -2.15
C VAL A 90 -15.06 -10.60 -3.03
N ASP A 91 -15.87 -9.72 -2.45
CA ASP A 91 -16.76 -8.83 -3.20
C ASP A 91 -16.41 -7.36 -2.90
N LEU A 92 -16.02 -6.63 -3.94
CA LEU A 92 -15.58 -5.23 -3.86
C LEU A 92 -16.74 -4.24 -4.02
N ALA A 93 -17.91 -4.68 -4.49
CA ALA A 93 -18.99 -3.77 -4.87
C ALA A 93 -19.43 -2.83 -3.73
N PRO A 94 -19.62 -3.29 -2.48
CA PRO A 94 -20.01 -2.40 -1.40
C PRO A 94 -18.93 -1.35 -1.07
N ALA A 95 -17.63 -1.74 -1.11
CA ALA A 95 -16.54 -0.81 -0.86
C ALA A 95 -16.41 0.26 -1.96
N LEU A 96 -16.56 -0.12 -3.21
CA LEU A 96 -16.55 0.80 -4.34
C LEU A 96 -17.71 1.80 -4.27
N GLN A 97 -18.90 1.35 -3.87
CA GLN A 97 -20.05 2.22 -3.63
C GLN A 97 -19.80 3.19 -2.46
N ALA A 98 -19.21 2.71 -1.37
CA ALA A 98 -18.92 3.53 -0.19
C ALA A 98 -17.86 4.62 -0.46
N LEU A 99 -17.01 4.42 -1.45
CA LEU A 99 -15.98 5.39 -1.86
C LEU A 99 -16.54 6.54 -2.73
N ASP A 100 -17.78 6.44 -3.21
CA ASP A 100 -18.50 7.54 -3.92
C ASP A 100 -17.64 8.19 -5.02
N ASP A 101 -17.05 7.38 -5.89
CA ASP A 101 -16.14 7.82 -6.98
C ASP A 101 -14.90 8.64 -6.51
N ALA A 102 -14.56 8.61 -5.23
CA ALA A 102 -13.36 9.27 -4.72
C ALA A 102 -12.10 8.69 -5.39
N ARG A 103 -11.27 9.58 -5.93
CA ARG A 103 -10.00 9.20 -6.55
C ARG A 103 -8.99 8.77 -5.47
N ILE A 104 -8.37 7.62 -5.65
CA ILE A 104 -7.33 7.12 -4.76
C ILE A 104 -5.98 7.22 -5.45
N VAL A 105 -5.05 7.95 -4.84
CA VAL A 105 -3.66 8.09 -5.28
C VAL A 105 -2.77 7.50 -4.20
N VAL A 106 -2.05 6.44 -4.54
CA VAL A 106 -1.15 5.74 -3.63
C VAL A 106 0.26 6.23 -3.85
N LEU A 107 0.87 6.74 -2.80
CA LEU A 107 2.24 7.22 -2.80
C LEU A 107 3.17 6.10 -2.34
N SER A 108 3.92 5.53 -3.28
CA SER A 108 4.84 4.43 -3.00
C SER A 108 6.06 4.50 -3.91
N ASP A 109 7.24 4.40 -3.31
CA ASP A 109 8.51 4.27 -4.03
C ASP A 109 9.03 2.81 -3.99
N VAL A 110 8.16 1.86 -3.59
CA VAL A 110 8.43 0.42 -3.53
C VAL A 110 7.87 -0.27 -4.76
N GLU A 111 8.69 -1.08 -5.43
CA GLU A 111 8.33 -1.81 -6.65
C GLU A 111 8.08 -3.32 -6.42
N ASN A 112 8.05 -3.76 -5.17
CA ASN A 112 7.86 -5.17 -4.85
C ASN A 112 6.47 -5.65 -5.28
N PRO A 113 6.39 -6.81 -5.97
CA PRO A 113 5.10 -7.45 -6.26
C PRO A 113 4.44 -7.96 -4.97
N LEU A 114 3.21 -8.42 -5.06
CA LEU A 114 2.48 -8.91 -3.90
C LEU A 114 3.15 -10.16 -3.30
N VAL A 115 3.56 -11.10 -4.14
CA VAL A 115 4.00 -12.44 -3.75
C VAL A 115 5.33 -12.85 -4.38
N GLY A 116 5.89 -13.99 -3.93
CA GLY A 116 7.09 -14.59 -4.46
C GLY A 116 8.38 -14.07 -3.83
N ARG A 117 9.54 -14.40 -4.43
CA ARG A 117 10.87 -14.11 -3.85
C ARG A 117 11.15 -12.63 -3.58
N ARG A 118 10.50 -11.74 -4.30
CA ARG A 118 10.55 -10.28 -4.13
C ARG A 118 9.26 -9.71 -3.57
N GLY A 119 8.34 -10.57 -3.11
CA GLY A 119 7.02 -10.21 -2.61
C GLY A 119 7.04 -9.55 -1.24
N ALA A 120 5.86 -9.13 -0.82
CA ALA A 120 5.63 -8.40 0.44
C ALA A 120 6.22 -9.14 1.66
N LEU A 121 5.93 -10.43 1.80
CA LEU A 121 6.33 -11.22 2.97
C LEU A 121 7.81 -11.56 2.93
N ALA A 122 8.33 -11.95 1.75
CA ALA A 122 9.72 -12.34 1.59
C ALA A 122 10.70 -11.19 1.89
N VAL A 123 10.36 -9.96 1.50
CA VAL A 123 11.25 -8.80 1.65
C VAL A 123 11.01 -8.04 2.96
N PHE A 124 9.76 -7.90 3.37
CA PHE A 124 9.40 -7.03 4.50
C PHE A 124 8.86 -7.78 5.71
N GLY A 125 8.57 -9.09 5.60
CA GLY A 125 7.95 -9.87 6.67
C GLY A 125 8.83 -9.96 7.91
N GLY A 126 10.12 -10.24 7.74
CA GLY A 126 11.08 -10.37 8.84
C GLY A 126 11.18 -9.12 9.71
N GLN A 127 11.29 -7.93 9.11
CA GLN A 127 11.35 -6.67 9.85
C GLN A 127 10.03 -6.34 10.60
N LYS A 128 8.94 -7.02 10.27
CA LYS A 128 7.64 -6.91 10.92
C LYS A 128 7.41 -7.99 11.99
N GLY A 129 8.34 -8.94 12.11
CA GLY A 129 8.31 -10.00 13.13
C GLY A 129 7.84 -11.36 12.62
N LEU A 130 7.71 -11.57 11.31
CA LEU A 130 7.55 -12.93 10.76
C LEU A 130 8.88 -13.69 10.87
N PRO A 131 8.83 -15.04 10.99
CA PRO A 131 10.02 -15.87 11.14
C PRO A 131 10.81 -15.91 9.82
N ALA A 132 11.74 -14.95 9.64
CA ALA A 132 12.48 -14.76 8.39
C ALA A 132 13.37 -15.97 8.04
N ASP A 133 13.83 -16.74 9.03
CA ASP A 133 14.71 -17.90 8.87
C ASP A 133 13.93 -19.19 8.57
N ASP A 134 12.61 -19.20 8.74
CA ASP A 134 11.75 -20.35 8.44
C ASP A 134 11.14 -20.23 7.03
N VAL A 135 11.84 -20.79 6.06
CA VAL A 135 11.44 -20.73 4.65
C VAL A 135 10.12 -21.45 4.39
N GLU A 136 9.81 -22.50 5.14
CA GLU A 136 8.56 -23.26 4.95
C GLU A 136 7.35 -22.47 5.47
N VAL A 137 7.49 -21.85 6.63
CA VAL A 137 6.46 -20.96 7.20
C VAL A 137 6.23 -19.76 6.27
N LEU A 138 7.29 -19.10 5.82
CA LEU A 138 7.13 -17.99 4.88
C LEU A 138 6.48 -18.40 3.57
N ARG A 139 6.82 -19.59 3.03
CA ARG A 139 6.19 -20.12 1.83
C ARG A 139 4.71 -20.41 2.03
N ARG A 140 4.32 -20.94 3.20
CA ARG A 140 2.93 -21.14 3.54
C ARG A 140 2.15 -19.82 3.59
N TYR A 141 2.69 -18.81 4.26
CA TYR A 141 2.08 -17.48 4.33
C TYR A 141 2.00 -16.78 2.96
N ASP A 142 3.03 -16.91 2.13
CA ASP A 142 2.99 -16.41 0.76
C ASP A 142 1.92 -17.16 -0.08
N GLY A 143 1.70 -18.44 0.19
CA GLY A 143 0.62 -19.24 -0.40
C GLY A 143 -0.77 -18.68 -0.07
N TRP A 144 -1.02 -18.25 1.17
CA TRP A 144 -2.26 -17.58 1.56
C TRP A 144 -2.44 -16.27 0.79
N MET A 145 -1.38 -15.48 0.69
CA MET A 145 -1.37 -14.24 -0.07
C MET A 145 -1.62 -14.47 -1.57
N VAL A 146 -1.09 -15.54 -2.14
CA VAL A 146 -1.35 -15.95 -3.55
C VAL A 146 -2.83 -16.30 -3.73
N GLY A 147 -3.41 -17.10 -2.82
CA GLY A 147 -4.84 -17.45 -2.85
C GLY A 147 -5.72 -16.21 -2.82
N TYR A 148 -5.49 -15.36 -1.84
CA TYR A 148 -6.19 -14.08 -1.70
C TYR A 148 -6.03 -13.17 -2.93
N GLY A 149 -4.82 -13.01 -3.46
CA GLY A 149 -4.58 -12.18 -4.64
C GLY A 149 -5.32 -12.66 -5.89
N ARG A 150 -5.49 -13.98 -6.07
CA ARG A 150 -6.33 -14.54 -7.14
C ARG A 150 -7.81 -14.20 -6.96
N LEU A 151 -8.29 -14.20 -5.72
CA LEU A 151 -9.66 -13.82 -5.42
C LEU A 151 -9.88 -12.31 -5.65
N LEU A 152 -8.88 -11.48 -5.35
CA LEU A 152 -8.88 -10.06 -5.72
C LEU A 152 -8.98 -9.89 -7.24
N ASP A 153 -8.19 -10.62 -8.03
CA ASP A 153 -8.26 -10.56 -9.49
C ASP A 153 -9.66 -10.90 -10.02
N ALA A 154 -10.28 -11.94 -9.47
CA ALA A 154 -11.65 -12.31 -9.80
C ALA A 154 -12.66 -11.24 -9.39
N ALA A 155 -12.48 -10.61 -8.23
CA ALA A 155 -13.32 -9.51 -7.75
C ALA A 155 -13.18 -8.25 -8.63
N ILE A 156 -11.96 -7.90 -9.05
CA ILE A 156 -11.70 -6.81 -10.01
C ILE A 156 -12.43 -7.06 -11.34
N ALA A 157 -12.33 -8.29 -11.87
CA ALA A 157 -13.00 -8.64 -13.13
C ALA A 157 -14.53 -8.49 -13.01
N ARG A 158 -15.12 -8.94 -11.89
CA ARG A 158 -16.55 -8.76 -11.63
C ARG A 158 -16.95 -7.30 -11.51
N ALA A 159 -16.21 -6.50 -10.74
CA ALA A 159 -16.49 -5.08 -10.55
C ALA A 159 -16.39 -4.29 -11.87
N ARG A 160 -15.46 -4.64 -12.75
CA ARG A 160 -15.34 -4.07 -14.11
C ARG A 160 -16.55 -4.44 -14.98
N ALA A 161 -16.95 -5.72 -14.97
CA ALA A 161 -18.10 -6.18 -15.73
C ALA A 161 -19.43 -5.51 -15.28
N GLN A 162 -19.51 -5.14 -14.00
CA GLN A 162 -20.64 -4.41 -13.43
C GLN A 162 -20.55 -2.88 -13.64
N GLY A 163 -19.48 -2.37 -14.26
CA GLY A 163 -19.26 -0.94 -14.45
C GLY A 163 -18.95 -0.14 -13.17
N LEU A 164 -18.69 -0.84 -12.05
CA LEU A 164 -18.36 -0.23 -10.75
C LEU A 164 -16.91 0.23 -10.67
N LEU A 165 -16.01 -0.44 -11.37
CA LEU A 165 -14.59 -0.11 -11.39
C LEU A 165 -14.23 0.49 -12.74
N ARG A 166 -13.99 1.81 -12.75
CA ARG A 166 -13.52 2.52 -13.92
C ARG A 166 -11.99 2.48 -13.97
N THR A 167 -11.44 2.18 -15.14
CA THR A 167 -10.00 2.37 -15.36
C THR A 167 -9.79 3.86 -15.64
N PRO A 168 -9.00 4.59 -14.81
CA PRO A 168 -8.69 5.98 -15.09
C PRO A 168 -8.05 6.11 -16.49
N GLU A 169 -8.35 7.17 -17.20
CA GLU A 169 -7.76 7.44 -18.51
C GLU A 169 -6.22 7.51 -18.38
N GLY A 170 -5.50 6.69 -19.14
CA GLY A 170 -4.04 6.56 -19.04
C GLY A 170 -3.52 5.63 -17.94
N ALA A 171 -4.38 5.03 -17.12
CA ALA A 171 -3.96 4.03 -16.13
C ALA A 171 -3.54 2.73 -16.84
N ARG A 172 -2.43 2.14 -16.37
CA ARG A 172 -1.98 0.83 -16.85
C ARG A 172 -2.97 -0.24 -16.42
N THR A 173 -3.54 -0.94 -17.39
CA THR A 173 -4.26 -2.17 -17.12
C THR A 173 -3.25 -3.27 -16.79
N PHE A 174 -3.49 -4.00 -15.73
CA PHE A 174 -2.68 -5.16 -15.34
C PHE A 174 -3.52 -6.44 -15.43
N GLY A 175 -2.86 -7.55 -15.75
CA GLY A 175 -3.53 -8.85 -15.86
C GLY A 175 -3.83 -9.49 -14.50
N SER A 176 -2.97 -9.25 -13.50
CA SER A 176 -3.11 -9.78 -12.15
C SER A 176 -2.41 -8.87 -11.16
N VAL A 177 -3.01 -8.66 -9.97
CA VAL A 177 -2.41 -7.88 -8.86
C VAL A 177 -1.18 -8.57 -8.27
N LEU A 178 -1.03 -9.88 -8.45
CA LEU A 178 0.06 -10.66 -7.89
C LEU A 178 1.44 -10.14 -8.29
N GLY A 179 1.59 -9.73 -9.56
CA GLY A 179 2.85 -9.31 -10.15
C GLY A 179 3.02 -7.80 -10.34
N VAL A 180 2.04 -6.98 -9.98
CA VAL A 180 2.13 -5.53 -10.21
C VAL A 180 3.22 -4.92 -9.34
N PRO A 181 4.17 -4.15 -9.89
CA PRO A 181 5.11 -3.39 -9.10
C PRO A 181 4.40 -2.47 -8.11
N GLY A 182 4.76 -2.55 -6.84
CA GLY A 182 4.13 -1.78 -5.76
C GLY A 182 2.92 -2.47 -5.10
N ALA A 183 2.40 -3.56 -5.66
CA ALA A 183 1.30 -4.31 -5.04
C ALA A 183 1.66 -4.88 -3.66
N GLY A 184 2.93 -5.25 -3.45
CA GLY A 184 3.46 -5.74 -2.17
C GLY A 184 3.71 -4.67 -1.12
N ALA A 185 3.61 -3.39 -1.48
CA ALA A 185 3.83 -2.30 -0.53
C ALA A 185 2.89 -2.41 0.68
N ALA A 186 3.40 -2.10 1.87
CA ALA A 186 2.66 -2.16 3.12
C ALA A 186 1.99 -3.52 3.40
N GLY A 187 2.71 -4.62 3.10
CA GLY A 187 2.21 -5.97 3.39
C GLY A 187 1.03 -6.38 2.50
N GLY A 188 1.01 -5.88 1.27
CA GLY A 188 -0.03 -6.16 0.27
C GLY A 188 -1.18 -5.16 0.24
N LEU A 189 -1.16 -4.12 1.09
CA LEU A 189 -2.16 -3.03 1.03
C LEU A 189 -2.19 -2.39 -0.36
N GLY A 190 -1.02 -2.31 -1.04
CA GLY A 190 -0.93 -1.84 -2.43
C GLY A 190 -1.83 -2.61 -3.38
N ALA A 191 -1.90 -3.94 -3.27
CA ALA A 191 -2.77 -4.79 -4.10
C ALA A 191 -4.26 -4.50 -3.87
N ALA A 192 -4.68 -4.37 -2.60
CA ALA A 192 -6.06 -4.04 -2.28
C ALA A 192 -6.47 -2.65 -2.78
N LEU A 193 -5.58 -1.66 -2.67
CA LEU A 193 -5.82 -0.32 -3.21
C LEU A 193 -5.91 -0.32 -4.74
N LEU A 194 -5.06 -1.09 -5.42
CA LEU A 194 -5.17 -1.31 -6.86
C LEU A 194 -6.50 -1.95 -7.23
N ALA A 195 -7.01 -2.89 -6.42
CA ALA A 195 -8.30 -3.53 -6.62
C ALA A 195 -9.48 -2.55 -6.52
N LEU A 196 -9.31 -1.45 -5.79
CA LEU A 196 -10.25 -0.33 -5.72
C LEU A 196 -10.02 0.74 -6.81
N GLY A 197 -9.16 0.49 -7.79
CA GLY A 197 -8.87 1.43 -8.88
C GLY A 197 -7.88 2.53 -8.53
N ALA A 198 -7.08 2.35 -7.50
CA ALA A 198 -6.07 3.33 -7.11
C ALA A 198 -4.96 3.47 -8.17
N GLU A 199 -4.43 4.68 -8.28
CA GLU A 199 -3.27 5.02 -9.09
C GLU A 199 -2.01 5.01 -8.23
N LEU A 200 -1.02 4.18 -8.59
CA LEU A 200 0.29 4.18 -7.94
C LEU A 200 1.15 5.30 -8.51
N ARG A 201 1.70 6.14 -7.65
CA ARG A 201 2.61 7.23 -8.00
C ARG A 201 3.85 7.23 -7.13
N SER A 202 4.96 7.76 -7.65
CA SER A 202 6.13 8.06 -6.81
C SER A 202 5.72 9.03 -5.70
N GLY A 203 6.08 8.68 -4.46
CA GLY A 203 5.80 9.50 -3.29
C GLY A 203 6.51 10.83 -3.37
N VAL A 204 7.82 10.83 -3.66
CA VAL A 204 8.64 12.04 -3.70
C VAL A 204 8.19 12.98 -4.82
N GLU A 205 7.97 12.49 -6.04
CA GLU A 205 7.55 13.34 -7.16
C GLU A 205 6.17 13.97 -6.87
N THR A 206 5.22 13.19 -6.36
CA THR A 206 3.88 13.70 -6.05
C THR A 206 3.90 14.75 -4.94
N VAL A 207 4.71 14.54 -3.89
CA VAL A 207 4.85 15.55 -2.82
C VAL A 207 5.49 16.83 -3.36
N LEU A 208 6.53 16.72 -4.20
CA LEU A 208 7.16 17.89 -4.84
C LEU A 208 6.16 18.67 -5.70
N ASP A 209 5.28 17.99 -6.44
CA ASP A 209 4.21 18.62 -7.20
C ASP A 209 3.21 19.34 -6.28
N LEU A 210 2.74 18.66 -5.24
CA LEU A 210 1.75 19.21 -4.29
C LEU A 210 2.24 20.45 -3.55
N VAL A 211 3.55 20.54 -3.25
CA VAL A 211 4.12 21.71 -2.57
C VAL A 211 4.57 22.81 -3.54
N GLY A 212 4.38 22.64 -4.85
CA GLY A 212 4.81 23.62 -5.85
C GLY A 212 6.33 23.79 -5.89
N PHE A 213 7.08 22.69 -5.77
CA PHE A 213 8.54 22.71 -5.71
C PHE A 213 9.18 23.39 -6.94
N ASP A 214 8.67 23.14 -8.14
CA ASP A 214 9.21 23.65 -9.38
C ASP A 214 9.15 25.19 -9.49
N GLU A 215 8.13 25.79 -8.89
CA GLU A 215 8.03 27.26 -8.82
C GLU A 215 9.03 27.83 -7.82
N ARG A 216 9.11 27.21 -6.64
CA ARG A 216 9.96 27.67 -5.53
C ARG A 216 11.44 27.51 -5.82
N VAL A 217 11.85 26.42 -6.49
CA VAL A 217 13.26 26.12 -6.74
C VAL A 217 13.92 27.06 -7.74
N ARG A 218 13.17 27.76 -8.57
CA ARG A 218 13.70 28.69 -9.56
C ARG A 218 14.43 29.87 -8.93
N ASP A 219 13.94 30.33 -7.79
CA ASP A 219 14.39 31.58 -7.16
C ASP A 219 15.39 31.33 -5.99
N VAL A 220 15.87 30.08 -5.82
CA VAL A 220 16.86 29.76 -4.78
C VAL A 220 18.25 29.53 -5.37
N ASP A 221 19.30 29.74 -4.58
CA ASP A 221 20.69 29.48 -4.96
C ASP A 221 21.15 28.08 -4.62
N LEU A 222 20.54 27.47 -3.60
CA LEU A 222 20.91 26.16 -3.04
C LEU A 222 19.66 25.45 -2.54
N VAL A 223 19.58 24.14 -2.76
CA VAL A 223 18.58 23.24 -2.16
C VAL A 223 19.24 22.39 -1.09
N ILE A 224 18.67 22.37 0.10
CA ILE A 224 19.10 21.49 1.19
C ILE A 224 18.03 20.45 1.40
N THR A 225 18.42 19.18 1.44
CA THR A 225 17.53 18.03 1.71
C THR A 225 18.22 17.09 2.69
N GLY A 226 17.52 16.09 3.19
CA GLY A 226 18.09 15.09 4.08
C GLY A 226 17.09 14.04 4.50
N GLU A 227 17.60 12.97 5.09
CA GLU A 227 16.83 11.92 5.76
C GLU A 227 17.62 11.40 6.97
N GLY A 228 16.95 10.57 7.80
CA GLY A 228 17.55 10.09 9.05
C GLY A 228 18.79 9.20 8.88
N ASN A 229 18.92 8.48 7.76
CA ASN A 229 20.09 7.69 7.40
C ASN A 229 20.20 7.59 5.88
N MET A 230 21.34 8.02 5.34
CA MET A 230 21.63 7.91 3.91
C MET A 230 22.44 6.63 3.66
N ASP A 231 21.82 5.66 3.01
CA ASP A 231 22.40 4.35 2.66
C ASP A 231 22.22 4.05 1.16
N GLU A 232 22.65 2.86 0.73
CA GLU A 232 22.47 2.42 -0.66
C GLU A 232 20.99 2.40 -1.12
N GLN A 233 20.03 2.21 -0.19
CA GLN A 233 18.61 2.27 -0.50
C GLN A 233 18.16 3.71 -0.79
N SER A 234 18.85 4.71 -0.22
CA SER A 234 18.59 6.14 -0.53
C SER A 234 18.85 6.44 -2.00
N ALA A 235 19.86 5.79 -2.61
CA ALA A 235 20.17 5.90 -4.03
C ALA A 235 19.05 5.35 -4.94
N ALA A 236 18.21 4.44 -4.44
CA ALA A 236 17.11 3.81 -5.17
C ALA A 236 15.86 4.70 -5.34
N GLY A 237 15.92 6.00 -5.01
CA GLY A 237 14.81 6.93 -5.29
C GLY A 237 14.10 7.49 -4.06
N LYS A 238 14.69 7.39 -2.86
CA LYS A 238 14.17 8.04 -1.65
C LYS A 238 14.19 9.58 -1.76
N ALA A 239 13.56 10.26 -0.82
CA ALA A 239 13.31 11.69 -0.85
C ALA A 239 14.52 12.56 -1.23
N PRO A 240 15.74 12.40 -0.66
CA PRO A 240 16.86 13.25 -1.01
C PRO A 240 17.28 13.16 -2.48
N VAL A 241 17.27 11.94 -3.03
CA VAL A 241 17.64 11.72 -4.45
C VAL A 241 16.56 12.27 -5.38
N GLY A 242 15.29 12.11 -5.04
CA GLY A 242 14.16 12.67 -5.79
C GLY A 242 14.23 14.20 -5.85
N VAL A 243 14.44 14.84 -4.68
CA VAL A 243 14.64 16.29 -4.57
C VAL A 243 15.84 16.76 -5.40
N ALA A 244 16.99 16.07 -5.27
CA ALA A 244 18.19 16.43 -6.01
C ALA A 244 18.00 16.30 -7.52
N ARG A 245 17.35 15.23 -7.98
CA ARG A 245 17.04 15.03 -9.40
C ARG A 245 16.12 16.13 -9.93
N ARG A 246 15.12 16.53 -9.14
CA ARG A 246 14.18 17.58 -9.53
C ARG A 246 14.86 18.95 -9.56
N ALA A 247 15.64 19.30 -8.53
CA ALA A 247 16.40 20.57 -8.47
C ALA A 247 17.42 20.70 -9.60
N LYS A 248 18.07 19.60 -10.00
CA LYS A 248 19.02 19.56 -11.12
C LYS A 248 18.40 19.98 -12.45
N ARG A 249 17.10 19.73 -12.68
CA ARG A 249 16.39 20.18 -13.88
C ARG A 249 16.39 21.70 -14.02
N TYR A 250 16.53 22.41 -12.89
CA TYR A 250 16.60 23.87 -12.80
C TYR A 250 18.02 24.39 -12.58
N GLY A 251 19.04 23.54 -12.74
CA GLY A 251 20.45 23.90 -12.58
C GLY A 251 20.85 24.25 -11.14
N LYS A 252 20.06 23.85 -10.14
CA LYS A 252 20.32 24.21 -8.74
C LYS A 252 21.19 23.17 -8.05
N PRO A 253 22.25 23.59 -7.31
CA PRO A 253 23.05 22.71 -6.49
C PRO A 253 22.23 22.17 -5.32
N VAL A 254 22.55 20.93 -4.88
CA VAL A 254 21.85 20.26 -3.78
C VAL A 254 22.88 19.72 -2.79
N VAL A 255 22.62 19.91 -1.49
CA VAL A 255 23.34 19.32 -0.38
C VAL A 255 22.38 18.45 0.42
N ALA A 256 22.81 17.22 0.79
CA ALA A 256 22.06 16.27 1.57
C ALA A 256 22.87 15.83 2.82
#